data_ffc22a2690db80b9d3bd49b061274dff
#
_entry.id   ffc22a2690db80b9d3bd49b061274dff
#
_cell.length_a   1.000
_cell.length_b   1.000
_cell.length_c   1.000
_cell.angle_alpha   90.00
_cell.angle_beta   90.00
_cell.angle_gamma   90.00
#
_symmetry.space_group_name_H-M   'P 1'
#
loop_
_entity.id
_entity.type
_entity.pdbx_description
1 polymer ?
#
loop_
_entity_poly.entity_id
_entity_poly.type
_entity_poly.pdbx_seq_one_letter_code
_entity_poly.pdbx_strand_id
1 'polypeptide(L)'
;MSRVFWDSNLFIYLFEQHPQFSAGVKSLLARMAVRGDQLFTSVLSVGEVLVKPYEVGDLGRWNQYEKAMQEAATILPFDLPAARHFARLRANRTPRVRPPDAIQLACAGNAGIDLFLTNDTRLHAMQVDGINFITSVAGAPL
;
A
#
# COMPACT_ATOMS: atom_id res chain seq x y z
N MET A 1 -15.29 7.54 7.89
CA MET A 1 -14.49 6.31 8.08
C MET A 1 -14.31 5.62 6.75
N SER A 2 -13.08 5.46 6.31
CA SER A 2 -12.74 4.89 5.00
C SER A 2 -11.83 3.69 5.13
N ARG A 3 -11.85 2.83 4.12
CA ARG A 3 -10.94 1.70 3.96
C ARG A 3 -9.80 2.17 3.06
N VAL A 4 -8.62 2.37 3.64
CA VAL A 4 -7.48 3.01 2.98
C VAL A 4 -6.35 2.01 2.81
N PHE A 5 -5.89 1.81 1.58
CA PHE A 5 -4.74 0.93 1.28
C PHE A 5 -3.50 1.78 1.05
N TRP A 6 -2.42 1.41 1.71
CA TRP A 6 -1.11 2.02 1.49
C TRP A 6 -0.22 1.10 0.66
N ASP A 7 0.30 1.61 -0.44
CA ASP A 7 1.37 0.98 -1.18
C ASP A 7 2.65 0.94 -0.31
N SER A 8 3.57 0.05 -0.64
CA SER A 8 4.79 -0.17 0.14
C SER A 8 5.62 1.10 0.32
N ASN A 9 5.64 1.99 -0.68
CA ASN A 9 6.44 3.22 -0.61
C ASN A 9 6.04 4.12 0.57
N LEU A 10 4.76 4.17 0.96
CA LEU A 10 4.34 4.97 2.11
C LEU A 10 4.95 4.45 3.42
N PHE A 11 4.97 3.14 3.62
CA PHE A 11 5.60 2.54 4.79
C PHE A 11 7.11 2.76 4.79
N ILE A 12 7.75 2.64 3.63
CA ILE A 12 9.19 2.86 3.49
C ILE A 12 9.53 4.31 3.84
N TYR A 13 8.78 5.29 3.35
CA TYR A 13 8.98 6.70 3.69
C TYR A 13 8.86 6.95 5.19
N LEU A 14 7.88 6.33 5.83
CA LEU A 14 7.65 6.48 7.26
C LEU A 14 8.78 5.85 8.07
N PHE A 15 9.10 4.59 7.79
CA PHE A 15 10.05 3.81 8.58
C PHE A 15 11.50 4.24 8.35
N GLU A 16 11.86 4.57 7.10
CA GLU A 16 13.21 5.03 6.76
C GLU A 16 13.37 6.55 6.86
N GLN A 17 12.37 7.25 7.39
CA GLN A 17 12.39 8.69 7.63
C GLN A 17 12.81 9.50 6.40
N HIS A 18 12.15 9.23 5.28
CA HIS A 18 12.45 9.90 4.01
C HIS A 18 12.38 11.42 4.17
N PRO A 19 13.43 12.19 3.81
CA PRO A 19 13.49 13.62 4.10
C PRO A 19 12.38 14.45 3.45
N GLN A 20 11.86 14.00 2.29
CA GLN A 20 10.83 14.72 1.56
C GLN A 20 9.40 14.25 1.90
N PHE A 21 9.20 12.94 2.12
CA PHE A 21 7.86 12.36 2.18
C PHE A 21 7.41 11.91 3.57
N SER A 22 8.35 11.71 4.50
CA SER A 22 8.04 11.17 5.83
C SER A 22 7.03 12.01 6.60
N ALA A 23 7.19 13.33 6.59
CA ALA A 23 6.30 14.24 7.33
C ALA A 23 4.85 14.16 6.83
N GLY A 24 4.66 14.08 5.51
CA GLY A 24 3.33 13.96 4.90
C GLY A 24 2.64 12.65 5.28
N VAL A 25 3.39 11.56 5.31
CA VAL A 25 2.85 10.24 5.70
C VAL A 25 2.49 10.22 7.18
N LYS A 26 3.32 10.80 8.05
CA LYS A 26 3.02 10.92 9.48
C LYS A 26 1.74 11.72 9.72
N SER A 27 1.59 12.84 9.02
CA SER A 27 0.40 13.68 9.11
C SER A 27 -0.85 12.93 8.64
N LEU A 28 -0.75 12.19 7.55
CA LEU A 28 -1.83 11.37 7.04
C LEU A 28 -2.26 10.31 8.06
N LEU A 29 -1.30 9.60 8.66
CA LEU A 29 -1.58 8.57 9.66
C LEU A 29 -2.33 9.16 10.87
N ALA A 30 -1.90 10.34 11.33
CA ALA A 30 -2.55 11.04 12.43
C ALA A 30 -4.01 11.41 12.08
N ARG A 31 -4.24 11.93 10.87
CA ARG A 31 -5.59 12.27 10.41
C ARG A 31 -6.48 11.03 10.30
N MET A 32 -5.95 9.94 9.76
CA MET A 32 -6.67 8.67 9.68
C MET A 32 -7.09 8.16 11.06
N ALA A 33 -6.20 8.25 12.05
CA ALA A 33 -6.50 7.85 13.42
C ALA A 33 -7.65 8.65 14.02
N VAL A 34 -7.64 9.96 13.85
CA VAL A 34 -8.71 10.85 14.34
C VAL A 34 -10.04 10.53 13.65
N ARG A 35 -10.02 10.25 12.35
CA ARG A 35 -11.22 9.93 11.56
C ARG A 35 -11.74 8.52 11.82
N GLY A 36 -10.94 7.63 12.39
CA GLY A 36 -11.27 6.22 12.53
C GLY A 36 -11.17 5.43 11.22
N ASP A 37 -10.34 5.86 10.30
CA ASP A 37 -10.12 5.14 9.04
C ASP A 37 -9.36 3.83 9.27
N GLN A 38 -9.65 2.83 8.45
CA GLN A 38 -9.00 1.52 8.53
C GLN A 38 -7.85 1.45 7.54
N LEU A 39 -6.68 1.04 8.02
CA LEU A 39 -5.49 0.89 7.18
C LEU A 39 -5.35 -0.56 6.68
N PHE A 40 -5.11 -0.70 5.39
CA PHE A 40 -4.88 -1.96 4.70
C PHE A 40 -3.57 -1.90 3.91
N THR A 41 -2.93 -3.03 3.77
CA THR A 41 -1.83 -3.21 2.83
C THR A 41 -1.77 -4.69 2.43
N SER A 42 -0.80 -5.09 1.61
CA SER A 42 -0.65 -6.49 1.19
C SER A 42 0.58 -7.14 1.80
N VAL A 43 0.64 -8.47 1.73
CA VAL A 43 1.84 -9.24 2.10
C VAL A 43 3.05 -8.85 1.25
N LEU A 44 2.85 -8.41 0.01
CA LEU A 44 3.94 -7.89 -0.83
C LEU A 44 4.56 -6.64 -0.20
N SER A 45 3.74 -5.73 0.33
CA SER A 45 4.25 -4.54 1.01
C SER A 45 5.14 -4.91 2.20
N VAL A 46 4.76 -5.92 2.97
CA VAL A 46 5.59 -6.40 4.07
C VAL A 46 6.95 -6.86 3.54
N GLY A 47 6.95 -7.68 2.49
CA GLY A 47 8.19 -8.15 1.87
C GLY A 47 9.07 -7.02 1.37
N GLU A 48 8.49 -6.04 0.67
CA GLU A 48 9.24 -4.90 0.14
C GLU A 48 9.82 -4.00 1.24
N VAL A 49 9.07 -3.78 2.32
CA VAL A 49 9.54 -3.00 3.47
C VAL A 49 10.71 -3.68 4.18
N LEU A 50 10.72 -5.01 4.23
CA LEU A 50 11.76 -5.78 4.94
C LEU A 50 13.06 -5.93 4.14
N VAL A 51 13.09 -5.58 2.86
CA VAL A 51 14.30 -5.70 2.03
C VAL A 51 15.47 -4.95 2.66
N LYS A 52 15.29 -3.68 3.03
CA LYS A 52 16.39 -2.85 3.55
C LYS A 52 16.97 -3.38 4.86
N PRO A 53 16.16 -3.69 5.89
CA PRO A 53 16.69 -4.30 7.11
C PRO A 53 17.45 -5.61 6.87
N TYR A 54 16.98 -6.45 5.97
CA TYR A 54 17.68 -7.69 5.62
C TYR A 54 19.01 -7.43 4.92
N GLU A 55 19.04 -6.47 3.97
CA GLU A 55 20.28 -6.11 3.27
C GLU A 55 21.38 -5.66 4.22
N VAL A 56 21.03 -4.90 5.25
CA VAL A 56 22.00 -4.38 6.23
C VAL A 56 22.20 -5.28 7.44
N GLY A 57 21.47 -6.39 7.52
CA GLY A 57 21.59 -7.36 8.63
C GLY A 57 21.08 -6.84 9.97
N ASP A 58 20.14 -5.92 9.98
CA ASP A 58 19.56 -5.32 11.18
C ASP A 58 18.30 -6.07 11.62
N LEU A 59 18.48 -7.11 12.42
CA LEU A 59 17.37 -7.94 12.90
C LEU A 59 16.41 -7.17 13.81
N GLY A 60 16.91 -6.22 14.60
CA GLY A 60 16.08 -5.39 15.47
C GLY A 60 15.11 -4.54 14.66
N ARG A 61 15.63 -3.89 13.62
CA ARG A 61 14.82 -3.06 12.71
C ARG A 61 13.80 -3.91 11.95
N TRP A 62 14.20 -5.06 11.45
CA TRP A 62 13.32 -6.00 10.79
C TRP A 62 12.12 -6.36 11.66
N ASN A 63 12.36 -6.78 12.91
CA ASN A 63 11.30 -7.13 13.84
C ASN A 63 10.38 -5.93 14.15
N GLN A 64 10.95 -4.74 14.31
CA GLN A 64 10.18 -3.52 14.59
C GLN A 64 9.24 -3.18 13.43
N TYR A 65 9.72 -3.25 12.20
CA TYR A 65 8.92 -2.91 11.01
C TYR A 65 7.77 -3.89 10.81
N GLU A 66 8.06 -5.19 10.89
CA GLU A 66 7.04 -6.21 10.73
C GLU A 66 5.94 -6.06 11.78
N LYS A 67 6.33 -5.90 13.04
CA LYS A 67 5.40 -5.72 14.15
C LYS A 67 4.56 -4.45 13.97
N ALA A 68 5.19 -3.33 13.60
CA ALA A 68 4.49 -2.07 13.38
C ALA A 68 3.44 -2.19 12.27
N MET A 69 3.76 -2.87 11.17
CA MET A 69 2.80 -3.09 10.09
C MET A 69 1.63 -3.97 10.53
N GLN A 70 1.91 -5.04 11.26
CA GLN A 70 0.86 -5.95 11.77
C GLN A 70 -0.07 -5.26 12.77
N GLU A 71 0.46 -4.37 13.60
CA GLU A 71 -0.34 -3.62 14.57
C GLU A 71 -1.16 -2.50 13.93
N ALA A 72 -0.64 -1.85 12.89
CA ALA A 72 -1.27 -0.70 12.27
C ALA A 72 -2.26 -1.06 11.16
N ALA A 73 -2.04 -2.15 10.44
CA ALA A 73 -2.77 -2.46 9.22
C ALA A 73 -3.32 -3.87 9.18
N THR A 74 -4.41 -4.04 8.44
CA THR A 74 -4.85 -5.36 8.00
C THR A 74 -3.98 -5.77 6.81
N ILE A 75 -3.26 -6.88 6.94
CA ILE A 75 -2.36 -7.38 5.89
C ILE A 75 -3.16 -8.34 4.99
N LEU A 76 -3.40 -7.92 3.76
CA LEU A 76 -4.18 -8.69 2.80
C LEU A 76 -3.32 -9.77 2.14
N PRO A 77 -3.81 -11.01 2.04
CA PRO A 77 -3.08 -12.08 1.36
C PRO A 77 -3.20 -11.94 -0.16
N PHE A 78 -2.23 -12.48 -0.87
CA PHE A 78 -2.34 -12.71 -2.31
C PHE A 78 -2.87 -14.13 -2.51
N ASP A 79 -4.16 -14.30 -2.28
CA ASP A 79 -4.87 -15.57 -2.34
C ASP A 79 -5.42 -15.85 -3.75
N LEU A 80 -6.19 -16.91 -3.92
CA LEU A 80 -6.71 -17.29 -5.22
C LEU A 80 -7.66 -16.25 -5.84
N PRO A 81 -8.62 -15.65 -5.11
CA PRO A 81 -9.42 -14.55 -5.65
C PRO A 81 -8.58 -13.36 -6.11
N ALA A 82 -7.56 -12.97 -5.32
CA ALA A 82 -6.63 -11.90 -5.69
C ALA A 82 -5.81 -12.28 -6.94
N ALA A 83 -5.40 -13.55 -7.06
CA ALA A 83 -4.68 -14.03 -8.23
C ALA A 83 -5.54 -13.93 -9.51
N ARG A 84 -6.84 -14.20 -9.43
CA ARG A 84 -7.75 -14.03 -10.56
C ARG A 84 -7.86 -12.55 -10.94
N HIS A 85 -7.96 -11.66 -9.97
CA HIS A 85 -8.00 -10.21 -10.21
C HIS A 85 -6.69 -9.74 -10.86
N PHE A 86 -5.56 -10.22 -10.36
CA PHE A 86 -4.24 -9.98 -10.94
C PHE A 86 -4.20 -10.39 -12.42
N ALA A 87 -4.70 -11.57 -12.74
CA ALA A 87 -4.72 -12.07 -14.12
C ALA A 87 -5.52 -11.14 -15.04
N ARG A 88 -6.68 -10.67 -14.59
CA ARG A 88 -7.50 -9.71 -15.36
C ARG A 88 -6.77 -8.39 -15.59
N LEU A 89 -6.10 -7.85 -14.57
CA LEU A 89 -5.31 -6.61 -14.69
C LEU A 89 -4.16 -6.78 -15.68
N ARG A 90 -3.45 -7.90 -15.61
CA ARG A 90 -2.31 -8.17 -16.47
C ARG A 90 -2.70 -8.51 -17.91
N ALA A 91 -3.87 -9.08 -18.12
CA ALA A 91 -4.39 -9.39 -19.44
C ALA A 91 -4.79 -8.12 -20.19
N ASN A 92 -5.16 -7.07 -19.49
CA ASN A 92 -5.46 -5.76 -20.06
C ASN A 92 -4.15 -5.03 -20.37
N ARG A 93 -3.85 -4.80 -21.64
CA ARG A 93 -2.57 -4.22 -22.08
C ARG A 93 -2.56 -2.70 -22.14
N THR A 94 -3.69 -2.05 -21.90
CA THR A 94 -3.82 -0.58 -21.96
C THR A 94 -4.63 -0.08 -20.78
N PRO A 95 -4.01 0.54 -19.76
CA PRO A 95 -2.56 0.68 -19.56
C PRO A 95 -1.91 -0.63 -19.11
N ARG A 96 -0.63 -0.81 -19.45
CA ARG A 96 0.14 -1.97 -19.04
C ARG A 96 0.58 -1.82 -17.58
N VAL A 97 0.20 -2.78 -16.74
CA VAL A 97 0.54 -2.79 -15.32
C VAL A 97 1.68 -3.77 -15.06
N ARG A 98 2.71 -3.33 -14.34
CA ARG A 98 3.82 -4.21 -13.96
C ARG A 98 3.38 -5.21 -12.88
N PRO A 99 3.98 -6.43 -12.83
CA PRO A 99 3.54 -7.45 -11.88
C PRO A 99 3.46 -7.01 -10.42
N PRO A 100 4.44 -6.31 -9.83
CA PRO A 100 4.31 -5.88 -8.44
C PRO A 100 3.12 -4.93 -8.22
N ASP A 101 2.89 -4.00 -9.14
CA ASP A 101 1.77 -3.07 -9.06
C ASP A 101 0.44 -3.82 -9.20
N ALA A 102 0.38 -4.79 -10.11
CA ALA A 102 -0.82 -5.61 -10.29
C ALA A 102 -1.15 -6.45 -9.05
N ILE A 103 -0.15 -6.95 -8.34
CA ILE A 103 -0.36 -7.66 -7.06
C ILE A 103 -1.00 -6.72 -6.03
N GLN A 104 -0.46 -5.51 -5.86
CA GLN A 104 -0.99 -4.51 -4.94
C GLN A 104 -2.44 -4.15 -5.28
N LEU A 105 -2.70 -3.83 -6.53
CA LEU A 105 -4.04 -3.47 -7.00
C LEU A 105 -5.02 -4.63 -6.87
N ALA A 106 -4.58 -5.86 -7.13
CA ALA A 106 -5.42 -7.05 -7.02
C ALA A 106 -5.81 -7.34 -5.58
N CYS A 107 -4.87 -7.27 -4.64
CA CYS A 107 -5.15 -7.44 -3.22
C CYS A 107 -6.12 -6.39 -2.71
N ALA A 108 -5.88 -5.13 -3.07
CA ALA A 108 -6.74 -4.02 -2.68
C ALA A 108 -8.14 -4.14 -3.28
N GLY A 109 -8.24 -4.39 -4.58
CA GLY A 109 -9.52 -4.51 -5.28
C GLY A 109 -10.36 -5.68 -4.78
N ASN A 110 -9.71 -6.80 -4.50
CA ASN A 110 -10.41 -7.97 -3.94
C ASN A 110 -10.98 -7.72 -2.55
N ALA A 111 -10.35 -6.84 -1.77
CA ALA A 111 -10.82 -6.49 -0.43
C ALA A 111 -11.89 -5.40 -0.42
N GLY A 112 -12.03 -4.63 -1.48
CA GLY A 112 -12.92 -3.47 -1.54
C GLY A 112 -12.34 -2.29 -0.77
N ILE A 113 -11.61 -1.44 -1.47
CA ILE A 113 -10.87 -0.31 -0.91
C ILE A 113 -11.46 1.00 -1.41
N ASP A 114 -11.68 1.95 -0.50
CA ASP A 114 -12.17 3.28 -0.86
C ASP A 114 -11.04 4.12 -1.48
N LEU A 115 -9.86 4.06 -0.89
CA LEU A 115 -8.75 4.91 -1.29
C LEU A 115 -7.44 4.12 -1.30
N PHE A 116 -6.81 4.05 -2.47
CA PHE A 116 -5.49 3.43 -2.67
C PHE A 116 -4.46 4.53 -2.78
N LEU A 117 -3.52 4.58 -1.83
CA LEU A 117 -2.49 5.63 -1.78
C LEU A 117 -1.16 5.10 -2.24
N THR A 118 -0.59 5.77 -3.23
CA THR A 118 0.72 5.45 -3.79
C THR A 118 1.41 6.71 -4.28
N ASN A 119 2.74 6.71 -4.22
CA ASN A 119 3.55 7.77 -4.82
C ASN A 119 3.85 7.52 -6.30
N ASP A 120 3.42 6.39 -6.84
CA ASP A 120 3.60 6.06 -8.25
C ASP A 120 2.52 6.73 -9.11
N THR A 121 2.89 7.83 -9.75
CA THR A 121 1.97 8.63 -10.56
C THR A 121 1.37 7.86 -11.74
N ARG A 122 2.03 6.81 -12.21
CA ARG A 122 1.50 5.98 -13.31
C ARG A 122 0.20 5.28 -12.95
N LEU A 123 -0.05 5.04 -11.66
CA LEU A 123 -1.24 4.37 -11.17
C LEU A 123 -2.41 5.32 -10.94
N HIS A 124 -2.18 6.64 -10.83
CA HIS A 124 -3.22 7.60 -10.41
C HIS A 124 -4.38 7.70 -11.40
N ALA A 125 -4.15 7.46 -12.68
CA ALA A 125 -5.18 7.53 -13.71
C ALA A 125 -5.94 6.21 -13.91
N MET A 126 -5.55 5.15 -13.20
CA MET A 126 -6.14 3.83 -13.39
C MET A 126 -7.51 3.73 -12.70
N GLN A 127 -8.38 2.94 -13.31
CA GLN A 127 -9.64 2.51 -12.73
C GLN A 127 -9.58 1.01 -12.51
N VAL A 128 -9.76 0.58 -11.27
CA VAL A 128 -9.62 -0.82 -10.86
C VAL A 128 -10.88 -1.25 -10.12
N ASP A 129 -11.45 -2.38 -10.51
CA ASP A 129 -12.61 -2.94 -9.82
C ASP A 129 -12.32 -3.15 -8.34
N GLY A 130 -13.21 -2.66 -7.49
CA GLY A 130 -13.08 -2.78 -6.04
C GLY A 130 -12.24 -1.68 -5.38
N ILE A 131 -11.72 -0.73 -6.16
CA ILE A 131 -11.00 0.46 -5.66
C ILE A 131 -11.73 1.70 -6.16
N ASN A 132 -12.16 2.59 -5.25
CA ASN A 132 -12.89 3.78 -5.65
C ASN A 132 -11.96 4.86 -6.19
N PHE A 133 -10.84 5.15 -5.50
CA PHE A 133 -9.89 6.18 -5.91
C PHE A 133 -8.45 5.73 -5.69
N ILE A 134 -7.58 6.13 -6.62
CA ILE A 134 -6.12 5.96 -6.51
C ILE A 134 -5.50 7.35 -6.56
N THR A 135 -4.72 7.72 -5.55
CA THR A 135 -4.11 9.06 -5.48
C THR A 135 -2.83 9.06 -4.66
N SER A 136 -2.19 10.22 -4.56
CA SER A 136 -1.01 10.45 -3.73
C SER A 136 -1.39 10.80 -2.29
N VAL A 137 -0.40 10.81 -1.40
CA VAL A 137 -0.59 11.29 -0.03
C VAL A 137 -1.09 12.74 -0.03
N ALA A 138 -0.50 13.60 -0.86
CA ALA A 138 -0.89 15.01 -0.96
C ALA A 138 -2.30 15.19 -1.50
N GLY A 139 -2.77 14.28 -2.36
CA GLY A 139 -4.11 14.32 -2.94
C GLY A 139 -5.17 13.60 -2.13
N ALA A 140 -4.82 13.00 -1.00
CA ALA A 140 -5.75 12.21 -0.20
C ALA A 140 -6.81 13.10 0.46
N PRO A 141 -8.12 12.81 0.25
CA PRO A 141 -9.21 13.61 0.83
C PRO A 141 -9.53 13.18 2.27
N LEU A 142 -8.51 13.10 3.10
CA LEU A 142 -8.61 12.63 4.48
C LEU A 142 -8.18 13.71 5.48
#